data_6e60acb3450595296efa06d86a44ba28
#
_entry.id   6e60acb3450595296efa06d86a44ba28
#
_cell.length_a   1.000
_cell.length_b   1.000
_cell.length_c   1.000
_cell.angle_alpha   90.00
_cell.angle_beta   90.00
_cell.angle_gamma   90.00
#
_symmetry.space_group_name_H-M   'P 1'
#
loop_
_entity.id
_entity.type
_entity.pdbx_description
1 polymer ?
#
loop_
_entity_poly.entity_id
_entity_poly.type
_entity_poly.pdbx_seq_one_letter_code
_entity_poly.pdbx_strand_id
1 'polypeptide(L)'
;MKNQNKECNGALYSGDGKVFLKLLNQECCYYAVENGTESISDNAFATLSFSNKTEFLDLPDSVTKLGSGAFQRMALNSIAIPPKVTEIPEKLLFGCTNLEHVHLPEGVECINREAFWKCPNLTRITLPHSLKEIIGNPFAYSGIREIDNLSEYFKIQDECLYTA
;
A
#
# COMPACT_ATOMS: atom_id res chain seq x y z
N MET A 1 -29.67 13.56 8.20
CA MET A 1 -28.67 14.62 8.00
C MET A 1 -27.65 14.11 7.01
N LYS A 2 -27.36 14.81 5.91
CA LYS A 2 -26.32 14.37 4.98
C LYS A 2 -24.97 14.57 5.70
N ASN A 3 -24.24 13.48 5.95
CA ASN A 3 -22.85 13.54 6.41
C ASN A 3 -22.05 14.30 5.34
N GLN A 4 -21.77 15.57 5.59
CA GLN A 4 -20.92 16.35 4.69
C GLN A 4 -19.46 15.88 4.89
N ASN A 5 -18.72 15.70 3.78
CA ASN A 5 -17.31 15.41 3.84
C ASN A 5 -16.57 16.52 4.60
N LYS A 6 -15.51 16.12 5.32
CA LYS A 6 -14.69 17.03 6.13
C LYS A 6 -13.33 17.20 5.46
N GLU A 7 -12.90 18.44 5.27
CA GLU A 7 -11.52 18.73 4.88
C GLU A 7 -10.66 18.91 6.14
N CYS A 8 -9.51 18.23 6.17
CA CYS A 8 -8.55 18.29 7.25
C CYS A 8 -7.12 18.08 6.71
N ASN A 9 -6.19 18.95 7.11
CA ASN A 9 -4.77 18.87 6.73
C ASN A 9 -4.51 18.67 5.23
N GLY A 10 -5.28 19.34 4.37
CA GLY A 10 -5.14 19.22 2.91
C GLY A 10 -5.65 17.90 2.33
N ALA A 11 -6.51 17.19 3.05
CA ALA A 11 -7.18 15.99 2.57
C ALA A 11 -8.68 16.00 2.87
N LEU A 12 -9.42 15.21 2.11
CA LEU A 12 -10.86 15.02 2.24
C LEU A 12 -11.16 13.71 2.95
N TYR A 13 -11.99 13.77 3.97
CA TYR A 13 -12.48 12.63 4.74
C TYR A 13 -14.01 12.53 4.65
N SER A 14 -14.56 11.35 4.96
CA SER A 14 -15.99 11.19 5.26
C SER A 14 -16.40 12.07 6.45
N GLY A 15 -17.69 12.41 6.55
CA GLY A 15 -18.18 13.31 7.58
C GLY A 15 -17.96 12.82 9.02
N ASP A 16 -17.82 11.51 9.22
CA ASP A 16 -17.47 10.88 10.50
C ASP A 16 -15.94 10.72 10.73
N GLY A 17 -15.13 11.09 9.73
CA GLY A 17 -13.67 11.01 9.77
C GLY A 17 -13.09 9.60 9.60
N LYS A 18 -13.93 8.59 9.38
CA LYS A 18 -13.47 7.18 9.33
C LYS A 18 -12.89 6.75 7.99
N VAL A 19 -13.22 7.47 6.91
CA VAL A 19 -12.74 7.17 5.56
C VAL A 19 -11.90 8.31 5.05
N PHE A 20 -10.65 8.03 4.72
CA PHE A 20 -9.80 8.94 3.95
C PHE A 20 -10.22 8.85 2.48
N LEU A 21 -10.75 9.93 1.94
CA LEU A 21 -11.30 9.95 0.59
C LEU A 21 -10.25 10.36 -0.45
N LYS A 22 -9.50 11.44 -0.18
CA LYS A 22 -8.54 11.96 -1.14
C LYS A 22 -7.56 12.95 -0.53
N LEU A 23 -6.29 12.86 -0.94
CA LEU A 23 -5.30 13.92 -0.70
C LEU A 23 -5.52 15.06 -1.71
N LEU A 24 -5.71 16.27 -1.21
CA LEU A 24 -5.93 17.47 -2.02
C LEU A 24 -4.63 18.25 -2.27
N ASN A 25 -3.76 18.31 -1.23
CA ASN A 25 -2.45 18.95 -1.33
C ASN A 25 -1.35 17.90 -1.49
N GLN A 26 -0.72 17.84 -2.65
CA GLN A 26 0.29 16.83 -3.02
C GLN A 26 1.72 17.39 -3.01
N GLU A 27 1.91 18.61 -2.51
CA GLU A 27 3.22 19.27 -2.43
C GLU A 27 3.98 18.99 -1.13
N CYS A 28 3.40 18.21 -0.20
CA CYS A 28 4.03 17.87 1.07
C CYS A 28 4.89 16.61 0.95
N CYS A 29 6.13 16.67 1.46
CA CYS A 29 7.02 15.49 1.52
C CYS A 29 6.57 14.45 2.56
N TYR A 30 5.86 14.88 3.58
CA TYR A 30 5.34 14.04 4.66
C TYR A 30 3.85 14.26 4.84
N TYR A 31 3.10 13.17 4.98
CA TYR A 31 1.69 13.20 5.32
C TYR A 31 1.35 12.14 6.36
N ALA A 32 0.63 12.53 7.42
CA ALA A 32 0.06 11.62 8.42
C ALA A 32 -1.46 11.58 8.27
N VAL A 33 -2.01 10.39 8.08
CA VAL A 33 -3.46 10.17 8.07
C VAL A 33 -4.01 10.30 9.49
N GLU A 34 -5.14 10.97 9.64
CA GLU A 34 -5.76 11.24 10.95
C GLU A 34 -6.05 9.94 11.73
N ASN A 35 -5.75 9.97 13.03
CA ASN A 35 -6.08 8.88 13.94
C ASN A 35 -7.59 8.60 13.96
N GLY A 36 -7.95 7.31 13.99
CA GLY A 36 -9.34 6.87 13.93
C GLY A 36 -9.87 6.63 12.51
N THR A 37 -9.05 6.93 11.47
CA THR A 37 -9.35 6.51 10.10
C THR A 37 -9.34 4.98 10.02
N GLU A 38 -10.41 4.39 9.51
CA GLU A 38 -10.58 2.93 9.40
C GLU A 38 -10.33 2.42 7.98
N SER A 39 -10.49 3.28 6.97
CA SER A 39 -10.25 2.90 5.57
C SER A 39 -9.70 4.03 4.71
N ILE A 40 -8.94 3.64 3.68
CA ILE A 40 -8.40 4.51 2.63
C ILE A 40 -9.13 4.17 1.34
N SER A 41 -9.67 5.17 0.64
CA SER A 41 -10.41 4.98 -0.60
C SER A 41 -9.52 4.59 -1.77
N ASP A 42 -10.15 4.06 -2.83
CA ASP A 42 -9.47 3.79 -4.10
C ASP A 42 -8.84 5.08 -4.64
N ASN A 43 -7.59 4.97 -5.10
CA ASN A 43 -6.84 6.07 -5.70
C ASN A 43 -6.72 7.33 -4.79
N ALA A 44 -6.82 7.18 -3.48
CA ALA A 44 -6.93 8.29 -2.53
C ALA A 44 -5.71 9.25 -2.55
N PHE A 45 -4.52 8.73 -2.83
CA PHE A 45 -3.28 9.50 -3.01
C PHE A 45 -2.82 9.57 -4.46
N ALA A 46 -3.54 8.89 -5.37
CA ALA A 46 -3.15 8.86 -6.77
C ALA A 46 -3.26 10.24 -7.42
N THR A 47 -2.27 10.59 -8.21
CA THR A 47 -2.24 11.82 -8.99
C THR A 47 -2.30 11.49 -10.47
N LEU A 48 -2.90 12.39 -11.27
CA LEU A 48 -2.84 12.32 -12.72
C LEU A 48 -1.48 12.77 -13.27
N SER A 49 -0.68 13.45 -12.45
CA SER A 49 0.67 13.90 -12.79
C SER A 49 1.69 13.23 -11.86
N PHE A 50 2.92 13.05 -12.34
CA PHE A 50 4.06 12.55 -11.54
C PHE A 50 4.55 13.58 -10.49
N SER A 51 3.68 14.44 -9.99
CA SER A 51 4.00 15.57 -9.11
C SER A 51 3.72 15.28 -7.63
N ASN A 52 3.34 14.06 -7.27
CA ASN A 52 3.21 13.71 -5.85
C ASN A 52 4.58 13.67 -5.21
N LYS A 53 4.84 14.59 -4.27
CA LYS A 53 6.11 14.73 -3.58
C LYS A 53 6.13 14.03 -2.22
N THR A 54 5.06 13.31 -1.86
CA THR A 54 4.99 12.63 -0.57
C THR A 54 5.94 11.43 -0.55
N GLU A 55 7.02 11.58 0.18
CA GLU A 55 8.07 10.57 0.36
C GLU A 55 7.82 9.70 1.60
N PHE A 56 7.10 10.26 2.58
CA PHE A 56 6.78 9.62 3.86
C PHE A 56 5.28 9.70 4.13
N LEU A 57 4.68 8.56 4.42
CA LEU A 57 3.27 8.42 4.72
C LEU A 57 3.09 7.62 6.01
N ASP A 58 2.46 8.23 7.02
CA ASP A 58 2.07 7.56 8.24
C ASP A 58 0.59 7.16 8.18
N LEU A 59 0.34 5.89 8.38
CA LEU A 59 -0.99 5.30 8.44
C LEU A 59 -1.27 4.86 9.89
N PRO A 60 -2.40 5.27 10.50
CA PRO A 60 -2.72 4.86 11.86
C PRO A 60 -3.12 3.37 11.94
N ASP A 61 -2.85 2.74 13.09
CA ASP A 61 -3.20 1.33 13.37
C ASP A 61 -4.72 1.04 13.33
N SER A 62 -5.54 2.08 13.26
CA SER A 62 -6.99 1.95 13.09
C SER A 62 -7.39 1.55 11.67
N VAL A 63 -6.52 1.73 10.68
CA VAL A 63 -6.80 1.36 9.28
C VAL A 63 -6.85 -0.15 9.15
N THR A 64 -7.98 -0.64 8.64
CA THR A 64 -8.23 -2.05 8.36
C THR A 64 -8.39 -2.34 6.89
N LYS A 65 -8.64 -1.31 6.06
CA LYS A 65 -8.91 -1.47 4.64
C LYS A 65 -8.18 -0.41 3.80
N LEU A 66 -7.51 -0.88 2.76
CA LEU A 66 -6.87 -0.07 1.75
C LEU A 66 -7.61 -0.22 0.42
N GLY A 67 -7.80 0.87 -0.31
CA GLY A 67 -8.43 0.87 -1.62
C GLY A 67 -7.46 0.50 -2.76
N SER A 68 -8.01 0.07 -3.88
CA SER A 68 -7.23 -0.22 -5.09
C SER A 68 -6.49 1.02 -5.57
N GLY A 69 -5.19 0.87 -5.87
CA GLY A 69 -4.35 1.97 -6.33
C GLY A 69 -4.21 3.13 -5.35
N ALA A 70 -4.54 2.94 -4.07
CA ALA A 70 -4.58 4.03 -3.10
C ALA A 70 -3.29 4.87 -3.06
N PHE A 71 -2.14 4.22 -3.20
CA PHE A 71 -0.81 4.86 -3.14
C PHE A 71 -0.07 4.79 -4.49
N GLN A 72 -0.77 4.55 -5.59
CA GLN A 72 -0.10 4.43 -6.88
C GLN A 72 0.65 5.71 -7.28
N ARG A 73 1.86 5.53 -7.84
CA ARG A 73 2.74 6.59 -8.34
C ARG A 73 3.13 7.66 -7.30
N MET A 74 3.08 7.31 -6.02
CA MET A 74 3.64 8.15 -4.97
C MET A 74 5.19 8.11 -5.00
N ALA A 75 5.81 9.16 -4.48
CA ALA A 75 7.27 9.25 -4.36
C ALA A 75 7.83 8.53 -3.11
N LEU A 76 7.05 7.63 -2.51
CA LEU A 76 7.40 6.93 -1.27
C LEU A 76 8.74 6.22 -1.37
N ASN A 77 9.59 6.41 -0.35
CA ASN A 77 10.82 5.64 -0.16
C ASN A 77 10.56 4.36 0.63
N SER A 78 9.66 4.43 1.61
CA SER A 78 9.24 3.29 2.41
C SER A 78 7.80 3.41 2.86
N ILE A 79 7.17 2.27 3.18
CA ILE A 79 5.84 2.25 3.78
C ILE A 79 5.69 1.06 4.72
N ALA A 80 5.05 1.28 5.88
CA ALA A 80 4.55 0.24 6.75
C ALA A 80 3.03 0.09 6.56
N ILE A 81 2.58 -1.10 6.22
CA ILE A 81 1.17 -1.42 6.12
C ILE A 81 0.62 -1.61 7.54
N PRO A 82 -0.53 -0.99 7.89
CA PRO A 82 -1.11 -1.09 9.23
C PRO A 82 -1.41 -2.53 9.67
N PRO A 83 -1.26 -2.85 10.97
CA PRO A 83 -1.27 -4.24 11.48
C PRO A 83 -2.59 -4.97 11.32
N LYS A 84 -3.70 -4.26 11.11
CA LYS A 84 -5.04 -4.83 10.93
C LYS A 84 -5.44 -5.06 9.47
N VAL A 85 -4.58 -4.69 8.53
CA VAL A 85 -4.82 -4.93 7.11
C VAL A 85 -4.55 -6.39 6.78
N THR A 86 -5.53 -7.06 6.19
CA THR A 86 -5.44 -8.48 5.82
C THR A 86 -5.26 -8.71 4.33
N GLU A 87 -5.46 -7.69 3.52
CA GLU A 87 -5.38 -7.79 2.06
C GLU A 87 -4.60 -6.61 1.49
N ILE A 88 -3.63 -6.90 0.62
CA ILE A 88 -2.97 -5.90 -0.20
C ILE A 88 -3.74 -5.79 -1.52
N PRO A 89 -4.47 -4.68 -1.76
CA PRO A 89 -5.35 -4.57 -2.90
C PRO A 89 -4.59 -4.40 -4.22
N GLU A 90 -5.32 -4.60 -5.32
CA GLU A 90 -4.82 -4.41 -6.67
C GLU A 90 -4.18 -3.01 -6.82
N LYS A 91 -2.99 -2.97 -7.44
CA LYS A 91 -2.26 -1.73 -7.77
C LYS A 91 -1.92 -0.83 -6.57
N LEU A 92 -1.97 -1.31 -5.34
CA LEU A 92 -1.77 -0.47 -4.14
C LEU A 92 -0.59 0.49 -4.28
N LEU A 93 0.58 -0.03 -4.65
CA LEU A 93 1.84 0.70 -4.79
C LEU A 93 2.35 0.72 -6.25
N PHE A 94 1.45 0.56 -7.21
CA PHE A 94 1.77 0.56 -8.63
C PHE A 94 2.59 1.79 -9.03
N GLY A 95 3.79 1.58 -9.57
CA GLY A 95 4.63 2.64 -10.11
C GLY A 95 5.27 3.57 -9.06
N CYS A 96 5.40 3.12 -7.81
CA CYS A 96 6.17 3.82 -6.79
C CYS A 96 7.67 3.60 -7.07
N THR A 97 8.24 4.43 -7.95
CA THR A 97 9.59 4.22 -8.49
C THR A 97 10.70 4.39 -7.48
N ASN A 98 10.47 5.15 -6.39
CA ASN A 98 11.46 5.39 -5.34
C ASN A 98 11.37 4.37 -4.20
N LEU A 99 10.35 3.49 -4.21
CA LEU A 99 10.05 2.58 -3.11
C LEU A 99 11.17 1.53 -2.95
N GLU A 100 11.82 1.54 -1.80
CA GLU A 100 12.91 0.64 -1.44
C GLU A 100 12.44 -0.42 -0.43
N HIS A 101 11.54 -0.03 0.50
CA HIS A 101 11.12 -0.88 1.60
C HIS A 101 9.61 -0.91 1.78
N VAL A 102 9.07 -2.11 1.93
CA VAL A 102 7.67 -2.34 2.33
C VAL A 102 7.65 -3.28 3.52
N HIS A 103 6.99 -2.87 4.59
CA HIS A 103 6.71 -3.74 5.72
C HIS A 103 5.28 -4.27 5.60
N LEU A 104 5.14 -5.58 5.41
CA LEU A 104 3.87 -6.31 5.44
C LEU A 104 3.66 -6.90 6.84
N PRO A 105 2.55 -6.57 7.53
CA PRO A 105 2.29 -7.12 8.86
C PRO A 105 1.86 -8.59 8.79
N GLU A 106 1.98 -9.30 9.93
CA GLU A 106 1.59 -10.70 10.07
C GLU A 106 0.08 -10.97 9.87
N GLY A 107 -0.74 -9.94 9.68
CA GLY A 107 -2.16 -10.12 9.36
C GLY A 107 -2.47 -10.28 7.86
N VAL A 108 -1.51 -10.03 6.97
CA VAL A 108 -1.75 -10.07 5.52
C VAL A 108 -1.89 -11.51 5.03
N GLU A 109 -3.07 -11.81 4.47
CA GLU A 109 -3.42 -13.14 3.94
C GLU A 109 -3.41 -13.20 2.41
N CYS A 110 -3.61 -12.07 1.72
CA CYS A 110 -3.69 -12.01 0.27
C CYS A 110 -2.94 -10.80 -0.31
N ILE A 111 -2.21 -11.02 -1.41
CA ILE A 111 -1.61 -9.97 -2.24
C ILE A 111 -2.21 -10.03 -3.63
N ASN A 112 -2.88 -8.95 -4.04
CA ASN A 112 -3.54 -8.88 -5.35
C ASN A 112 -2.60 -8.44 -6.47
N ARG A 113 -3.09 -8.59 -7.70
CA ARG A 113 -2.31 -8.33 -8.91
C ARG A 113 -1.77 -6.91 -8.96
N GLU A 114 -0.60 -6.76 -9.53
CA GLU A 114 0.04 -5.47 -9.81
C GLU A 114 0.29 -4.61 -8.55
N ALA A 115 0.17 -5.18 -7.33
CA ALA A 115 0.29 -4.43 -6.07
C ALA A 115 1.62 -3.65 -5.97
N PHE A 116 2.72 -4.21 -6.47
CA PHE A 116 4.07 -3.63 -6.49
C PHE A 116 4.62 -3.50 -7.92
N TRP A 117 3.76 -3.42 -8.91
CA TRP A 117 4.14 -3.36 -10.31
C TRP A 117 4.90 -2.06 -10.62
N LYS A 118 6.03 -2.17 -11.36
CA LYS A 118 6.94 -1.03 -11.64
C LYS A 118 7.48 -0.32 -10.39
N CYS A 119 7.94 -1.09 -9.41
CA CYS A 119 8.72 -0.60 -8.27
C CYS A 119 10.20 -1.04 -8.42
N PRO A 120 11.00 -0.42 -9.29
CA PRO A 120 12.33 -0.91 -9.66
C PRO A 120 13.34 -0.88 -8.51
N ASN A 121 13.12 -0.04 -7.50
CA ASN A 121 14.01 0.08 -6.33
C ASN A 121 13.61 -0.86 -5.19
N LEU A 122 12.44 -1.50 -5.25
CA LEU A 122 12.05 -2.53 -4.30
C LEU A 122 12.77 -3.83 -4.64
N THR A 123 13.90 -4.08 -3.95
CA THR A 123 14.79 -5.22 -4.26
C THR A 123 14.56 -6.43 -3.37
N ARG A 124 13.92 -6.25 -2.22
CA ARG A 124 13.62 -7.29 -1.24
C ARG A 124 12.22 -7.15 -0.69
N ILE A 125 11.57 -8.27 -0.42
CA ILE A 125 10.29 -8.32 0.28
C ILE A 125 10.24 -9.53 1.21
N THR A 126 9.64 -9.34 2.40
CA THR A 126 9.34 -10.42 3.33
C THR A 126 7.86 -10.76 3.24
N LEU A 127 7.55 -12.01 2.92
CA LEU A 127 6.19 -12.54 2.89
C LEU A 127 5.84 -13.07 4.28
N PRO A 128 4.78 -12.56 4.95
CA PRO A 128 4.46 -12.95 6.33
C PRO A 128 3.93 -14.39 6.41
N HIS A 129 3.98 -14.98 7.61
CA HIS A 129 3.47 -16.33 7.87
C HIS A 129 1.99 -16.49 7.50
N SER A 130 1.20 -15.43 7.70
CA SER A 130 -0.24 -15.41 7.41
C SER A 130 -0.60 -15.46 5.93
N LEU A 131 0.35 -15.18 5.02
CA LEU A 131 0.07 -15.07 3.59
C LEU A 131 -0.34 -16.43 3.00
N LYS A 132 -1.53 -16.50 2.42
CA LYS A 132 -2.15 -17.70 1.84
C LYS A 132 -2.26 -17.62 0.32
N GLU A 133 -2.39 -16.42 -0.24
CA GLU A 133 -2.71 -16.24 -1.64
C GLU A 133 -1.94 -15.09 -2.28
N ILE A 134 -1.47 -15.32 -3.50
CA ILE A 134 -0.90 -14.30 -4.39
C ILE A 134 -1.66 -14.38 -5.71
N ILE A 135 -2.38 -13.32 -6.07
CA ILE A 135 -3.21 -13.26 -7.26
C ILE A 135 -2.48 -12.54 -8.39
N GLY A 136 -2.38 -13.19 -9.53
CA GLY A 136 -1.71 -12.66 -10.71
C GLY A 136 -0.20 -12.50 -10.48
N ASN A 137 0.36 -11.44 -11.05
CA ASN A 137 1.78 -11.11 -10.84
C ASN A 137 1.93 -9.75 -10.15
N PRO A 138 1.94 -9.70 -8.80
CA PRO A 138 2.03 -8.44 -8.08
C PRO A 138 3.39 -7.74 -8.24
N PHE A 139 4.45 -8.48 -8.56
CA PHE A 139 5.83 -8.00 -8.57
C PHE A 139 6.39 -7.73 -9.96
N ALA A 140 5.57 -7.77 -11.01
CA ALA A 140 6.05 -7.57 -12.37
C ALA A 140 6.73 -6.20 -12.54
N TYR A 141 7.87 -6.19 -13.20
CA TYR A 141 8.71 -5.00 -13.41
C TYR A 141 9.16 -4.31 -12.11
N SER A 142 9.13 -5.01 -10.97
CA SER A 142 9.82 -4.59 -9.75
C SER A 142 11.31 -4.95 -9.82
N GLY A 143 12.07 -4.42 -8.85
CA GLY A 143 13.50 -4.75 -8.70
C GLY A 143 13.74 -5.98 -7.82
N ILE A 144 12.71 -6.72 -7.40
CA ILE A 144 12.82 -7.81 -6.42
C ILE A 144 13.77 -8.89 -6.92
N ARG A 145 14.78 -9.18 -6.09
CA ARG A 145 15.79 -10.23 -6.26
C ARG A 145 15.83 -11.16 -5.06
N GLU A 146 15.31 -10.70 -3.92
CA GLU A 146 15.30 -11.45 -2.68
C GLU A 146 13.89 -11.49 -2.12
N ILE A 147 13.40 -12.70 -1.84
CA ILE A 147 12.11 -12.93 -1.17
C ILE A 147 12.37 -13.75 0.09
N ASP A 148 12.17 -13.13 1.25
CA ASP A 148 12.13 -13.85 2.52
C ASP A 148 10.73 -14.42 2.67
N ASN A 149 10.57 -15.71 2.38
CA ASN A 149 9.29 -16.36 2.49
C ASN A 149 9.13 -17.02 3.86
N LEU A 150 8.24 -16.46 4.68
CA LEU A 150 7.87 -17.03 5.99
C LEU A 150 6.58 -17.86 5.91
N SER A 151 5.82 -17.74 4.81
CA SER A 151 4.57 -18.47 4.62
C SER A 151 4.82 -19.95 4.32
N GLU A 152 4.00 -20.84 4.91
CA GLU A 152 3.99 -22.27 4.59
C GLU A 152 3.28 -22.62 3.28
N TYR A 153 2.52 -21.69 2.71
CA TYR A 153 1.75 -21.88 1.46
C TYR A 153 2.59 -21.72 0.20
N PHE A 154 3.83 -21.23 0.32
CA PHE A 154 4.72 -20.99 -0.82
C PHE A 154 6.09 -21.63 -0.59
N LYS A 155 6.73 -22.01 -1.70
CA LYS A 155 8.13 -22.47 -1.73
C LYS A 155 8.91 -21.64 -2.73
N ILE A 156 10.17 -21.39 -2.42
CA ILE A 156 11.12 -20.78 -3.36
C ILE A 156 11.99 -21.91 -3.91
N GLN A 157 11.96 -22.10 -5.22
CA GLN A 157 12.79 -23.04 -5.94
C GLN A 157 13.30 -22.37 -7.21
N ASP A 158 14.60 -22.51 -7.49
CA ASP A 158 15.25 -21.93 -8.67
C ASP A 158 14.94 -20.43 -8.85
N GLU A 159 14.98 -19.66 -7.74
CA GLU A 159 14.64 -18.23 -7.66
C GLU A 159 13.17 -17.90 -8.03
N CYS A 160 12.30 -18.89 -8.14
CA CYS A 160 10.87 -18.72 -8.38
C CYS A 160 10.05 -19.06 -7.14
N LEU A 161 8.93 -18.37 -6.96
CA LEU A 161 7.96 -18.62 -5.89
C LEU A 161 6.84 -19.51 -6.41
N TYR A 162 6.60 -20.63 -5.76
CA TYR A 162 5.55 -21.60 -6.09
C TYR A 162 4.59 -21.78 -4.91
N THR A 163 3.36 -22.20 -5.18
CA THR A 163 2.46 -22.73 -4.14
C THR A 163 3.03 -24.02 -3.56
N ALA A 164 2.94 -24.16 -2.25
CA ALA A 164 3.48 -25.32 -1.50
C ALA A 164 2.64 -26.59 -1.72
#